data_ba7959a92accb57458be72aed60c502f
#
_entry.id   ba7959a92accb57458be72aed60c502f
#
_cell.length_a   1.000
_cell.length_b   1.000
_cell.length_c   1.000
_cell.angle_alpha   90.00
_cell.angle_beta   90.00
_cell.angle_gamma   90.00
#
_symmetry.space_group_name_H-M   'P 1'
#
loop_
_entity.id
_entity.type
_entity.pdbx_description
1 polymer ?
#
loop_
_entity_poly.entity_id
_entity_poly.type
_entity_poly.pdbx_seq_one_letter_code
_entity_poly.pdbx_strand_id
1 'polypeptide(L)'
;MKGLRSNFVHRHQSQMKKIIVTTVFLFQTVLLFAQAQIQTKVYKWGTGKTAMFDGAGAIFSKQVLKGHAIAGGKKLKFNTGVGGDELFFIIKYGPVHVELNGVSHHLDKGSVVFLLPGDDVVFQNKRKDDVEIYEMQMASAQPDLARGKAAGTSFVMDWFDMSFKPHDRGGVRQLFDRKIVMSPRFDIHITTLNPGLSSHPPHTHKTEEIILMIDGEGEMVLGTSKQKIITGDAAWVESNIPHNITNLAKRPAVYFAIQWN
;
A
#
# COMPACT_ATOMS: atom_id res chain seq x y z
N MET A 1 -93.52 -55.27 -18.14
CA MET A 1 -92.76 -55.92 -19.22
C MET A 1 -91.42 -55.23 -19.34
N LYS A 2 -90.35 -56.03 -19.15
CA LYS A 2 -88.97 -55.93 -19.75
C LYS A 2 -88.34 -54.56 -19.87
N GLY A 3 -87.14 -54.31 -19.47
CA GLY A 3 -86.03 -55.19 -19.35
C GLY A 3 -84.81 -54.42 -18.86
N LEU A 4 -83.92 -55.16 -18.24
CA LEU A 4 -82.59 -54.77 -17.80
C LEU A 4 -81.77 -54.15 -18.95
N ARG A 5 -80.89 -53.20 -18.58
CA ARG A 5 -79.51 -53.18 -19.04
C ARG A 5 -78.60 -52.35 -18.12
N SER A 6 -77.60 -53.00 -17.68
CA SER A 6 -76.45 -52.51 -16.97
C SER A 6 -75.64 -51.45 -17.76
N ASN A 7 -75.20 -50.44 -17.13
CA ASN A 7 -74.13 -49.59 -17.71
C ASN A 7 -72.96 -49.47 -16.74
N PHE A 8 -71.85 -50.02 -17.20
CA PHE A 8 -70.56 -49.93 -16.63
C PHE A 8 -70.12 -48.46 -16.51
N VAL A 9 -69.85 -48.04 -15.30
CA VAL A 9 -69.14 -46.75 -15.07
C VAL A 9 -67.66 -47.00 -15.11
N HIS A 10 -67.02 -46.58 -16.18
CA HIS A 10 -65.58 -46.49 -16.25
C HIS A 10 -65.10 -45.35 -15.35
N ARG A 11 -64.46 -45.74 -14.27
CA ARG A 11 -63.69 -44.85 -13.43
C ARG A 11 -62.38 -44.47 -14.16
N HIS A 12 -62.30 -43.31 -14.77
CA HIS A 12 -61.05 -42.70 -15.16
C HIS A 12 -60.31 -42.21 -13.91
N GLN A 13 -59.29 -42.99 -13.49
CA GLN A 13 -58.29 -42.48 -12.53
C GLN A 13 -57.36 -41.53 -13.26
N SER A 14 -57.57 -40.24 -13.06
CA SER A 14 -56.61 -39.20 -13.40
C SER A 14 -55.39 -39.32 -12.48
N GLN A 15 -54.33 -39.87 -13.00
CA GLN A 15 -53.01 -39.84 -12.38
C GLN A 15 -52.47 -38.42 -12.44
N MET A 16 -52.65 -37.62 -11.37
CA MET A 16 -51.92 -36.40 -11.21
C MET A 16 -50.46 -36.73 -10.88
N LYS A 17 -49.61 -36.63 -11.87
CA LYS A 17 -48.17 -36.66 -11.67
C LYS A 17 -47.79 -35.41 -10.88
N LYS A 18 -47.48 -35.55 -9.61
CA LYS A 18 -46.85 -34.49 -8.80
C LYS A 18 -45.45 -34.30 -9.32
N ILE A 19 -45.23 -33.23 -10.08
CA ILE A 19 -43.90 -32.76 -10.42
C ILE A 19 -43.35 -32.12 -9.14
N ILE A 20 -42.45 -32.85 -8.49
CA ILE A 20 -41.64 -32.31 -7.40
C ILE A 20 -40.52 -31.51 -8.08
N VAL A 21 -40.68 -30.17 -8.15
CA VAL A 21 -39.61 -29.26 -8.54
C VAL A 21 -38.66 -29.17 -7.35
N THR A 22 -37.62 -29.96 -7.38
CA THR A 22 -36.52 -29.82 -6.40
C THR A 22 -35.70 -28.62 -6.80
N THR A 23 -35.98 -27.47 -6.21
CA THR A 23 -35.12 -26.28 -6.35
C THR A 23 -33.81 -26.53 -5.59
N VAL A 24 -32.78 -26.94 -6.28
CA VAL A 24 -31.45 -27.02 -5.72
C VAL A 24 -30.93 -25.57 -5.58
N PHE A 25 -31.01 -25.02 -4.38
CA PHE A 25 -30.27 -23.81 -4.02
C PHE A 25 -28.79 -24.18 -4.00
N LEU A 26 -28.06 -23.88 -5.09
CA LEU A 26 -26.61 -23.83 -5.06
C LEU A 26 -26.24 -22.61 -4.19
N PHE A 27 -25.93 -22.84 -2.92
CA PHE A 27 -25.17 -21.91 -2.13
C PHE A 27 -23.75 -21.87 -2.73
N GLN A 28 -23.51 -20.94 -3.64
CA GLN A 28 -22.15 -20.54 -3.96
C GLN A 28 -21.62 -19.83 -2.73
N THR A 29 -20.91 -20.55 -1.86
CA THR A 29 -20.04 -19.97 -0.86
C THR A 29 -18.91 -19.26 -1.64
N VAL A 30 -19.08 -17.96 -1.88
CA VAL A 30 -17.98 -17.09 -2.25
C VAL A 30 -17.06 -17.09 -1.04
N LEU A 31 -16.02 -17.91 -1.07
CA LEU A 31 -14.88 -17.79 -0.16
C LEU A 31 -14.22 -16.46 -0.50
N LEU A 32 -14.68 -15.39 0.15
CA LEU A 32 -13.93 -14.14 0.25
C LEU A 32 -12.66 -14.51 1.02
N PHE A 33 -11.57 -14.77 0.31
CA PHE A 33 -10.24 -14.79 0.92
C PHE A 33 -9.98 -13.37 1.41
N ALA A 34 -10.27 -13.12 2.67
CA ALA A 34 -9.84 -11.89 3.32
C ALA A 34 -8.31 -11.82 3.18
N GLN A 35 -7.80 -10.74 2.62
CA GLN A 35 -6.36 -10.53 2.54
C GLN A 35 -5.77 -10.58 3.94
N ALA A 36 -4.60 -11.21 4.10
CA ALA A 36 -3.96 -11.32 5.39
C ALA A 36 -3.69 -9.92 5.96
N GLN A 37 -3.92 -9.74 7.27
CA GLN A 37 -3.58 -8.48 7.95
C GLN A 37 -2.07 -8.31 8.02
N ILE A 38 -1.59 -7.10 7.71
CA ILE A 38 -0.19 -6.75 7.85
C ILE A 38 0.13 -6.67 9.35
N GLN A 39 1.20 -7.33 9.77
CA GLN A 39 1.57 -7.39 11.18
C GLN A 39 2.49 -6.25 11.57
N THR A 40 2.34 -5.70 12.78
CA THR A 40 3.27 -4.72 13.35
C THR A 40 4.62 -5.35 13.61
N LYS A 41 5.59 -5.08 12.73
CA LYS A 41 6.99 -5.54 12.82
C LYS A 41 7.88 -4.80 11.83
N VAL A 42 9.20 -5.06 11.92
CA VAL A 42 10.17 -4.65 10.90
C VAL A 42 10.25 -5.69 9.79
N TYR A 43 10.01 -5.23 8.57
CA TYR A 43 10.15 -5.98 7.31
C TYR A 43 11.50 -5.64 6.67
N LYS A 44 12.22 -6.68 6.24
CA LYS A 44 13.56 -6.52 5.69
C LYS A 44 13.53 -6.12 4.23
N TRP A 45 14.48 -5.28 3.84
CA TRP A 45 14.67 -4.92 2.44
C TRP A 45 14.92 -6.14 1.56
N GLY A 46 14.33 -6.12 0.38
CA GLY A 46 14.56 -7.11 -0.67
C GLY A 46 14.08 -6.61 -2.01
N THR A 47 14.75 -7.03 -3.07
CA THR A 47 14.34 -6.80 -4.46
C THR A 47 13.85 -8.10 -5.08
N GLY A 48 13.00 -8.00 -6.10
CA GLY A 48 12.54 -9.15 -6.85
C GLY A 48 11.03 -9.39 -6.79
N LYS A 49 10.63 -10.67 -6.87
CA LYS A 49 9.20 -11.02 -7.01
C LYS A 49 8.43 -10.94 -5.69
N THR A 50 9.09 -11.13 -4.56
CA THR A 50 8.45 -11.16 -3.24
C THR A 50 8.37 -9.74 -2.68
N ALA A 51 7.18 -9.33 -2.27
CA ALA A 51 6.99 -8.07 -1.54
C ALA A 51 7.63 -8.15 -0.14
N MET A 52 8.03 -7.00 0.42
CA MET A 52 8.42 -6.87 1.82
C MET A 52 7.21 -7.20 2.70
N PHE A 53 6.05 -6.64 2.35
CA PHE A 53 4.75 -7.08 2.86
C PHE A 53 3.68 -6.95 1.77
N ASP A 54 2.62 -7.76 1.90
CA ASP A 54 1.41 -7.73 1.08
C ASP A 54 0.25 -8.14 1.99
N GLY A 55 -0.70 -7.24 2.19
CA GLY A 55 -1.80 -7.47 3.11
C GLY A 55 -2.79 -6.31 3.17
N ALA A 56 -3.70 -6.40 4.13
CA ALA A 56 -4.65 -5.34 4.45
C ALA A 56 -4.28 -4.63 5.76
N GLY A 57 -4.66 -3.37 5.88
CA GLY A 57 -4.71 -2.59 7.11
C GLY A 57 -6.16 -2.27 7.48
N ALA A 58 -6.36 -1.34 8.40
CA ALA A 58 -7.69 -0.88 8.78
C ALA A 58 -8.33 0.00 7.69
N ILE A 59 -7.53 0.74 6.94
CA ILE A 59 -7.98 1.70 5.91
C ILE A 59 -7.81 1.13 4.50
N PHE A 60 -6.62 0.61 4.21
CA PHE A 60 -6.36 0.01 2.91
C PHE A 60 -6.79 -1.46 2.91
N SER A 61 -7.70 -1.80 1.99
CA SER A 61 -8.10 -3.19 1.74
C SER A 61 -6.96 -4.02 1.16
N LYS A 62 -5.97 -3.35 0.55
CA LYS A 62 -4.71 -3.92 0.11
C LYS A 62 -3.60 -2.87 0.20
N GLN A 63 -2.48 -3.26 0.76
CA GLN A 63 -1.25 -2.48 0.77
C GLN A 63 -0.06 -3.40 0.50
N VAL A 64 0.74 -3.05 -0.48
CA VAL A 64 1.95 -3.80 -0.84
C VAL A 64 3.14 -2.87 -0.79
N LEU A 65 4.21 -3.28 -0.12
CA LEU A 65 5.51 -2.62 -0.23
C LEU A 65 6.50 -3.57 -0.89
N LYS A 66 7.10 -3.12 -1.98
CA LYS A 66 8.01 -3.93 -2.78
C LYS A 66 9.25 -3.15 -3.17
N GLY A 67 10.39 -3.83 -3.17
CA GLY A 67 11.64 -3.32 -3.72
C GLY A 67 11.83 -3.73 -5.17
N HIS A 68 12.34 -2.80 -5.99
CA HIS A 68 12.75 -3.07 -7.37
C HIS A 68 14.21 -2.67 -7.57
N ALA A 69 14.95 -3.53 -8.27
CA ALA A 69 16.26 -3.20 -8.85
C ALA A 69 16.09 -3.04 -10.36
N ILE A 70 16.50 -1.90 -10.89
CA ILE A 70 16.47 -1.59 -12.32
C ILE A 70 17.90 -1.64 -12.83
N ALA A 71 18.23 -2.70 -13.55
CA ALA A 71 19.58 -2.90 -14.07
C ALA A 71 20.01 -1.77 -15.05
N GLY A 72 21.31 -1.58 -15.20
CA GLY A 72 21.86 -0.56 -16.08
C GLY A 72 21.31 -0.62 -17.50
N GLY A 73 20.88 0.53 -18.02
CA GLY A 73 20.24 0.69 -19.34
C GLY A 73 18.80 0.20 -19.43
N LYS A 74 18.21 -0.34 -18.37
CA LYS A 74 16.82 -0.87 -18.38
C LYS A 74 15.80 0.18 -17.96
N LYS A 75 14.53 -0.14 -18.27
CA LYS A 75 13.35 0.64 -17.90
C LYS A 75 12.39 -0.22 -17.11
N LEU A 76 11.62 0.44 -16.23
CA LEU A 76 10.50 -0.14 -15.51
C LEU A 76 9.31 0.81 -15.65
N LYS A 77 8.17 0.30 -16.13
CA LYS A 77 6.95 1.08 -16.36
C LYS A 77 5.85 0.64 -15.42
N PHE A 78 5.08 1.61 -14.92
CA PHE A 78 3.87 1.39 -14.13
C PHE A 78 2.69 2.16 -14.72
N ASN A 79 1.54 1.52 -14.69
CA ASN A 79 0.21 2.08 -14.97
C ASN A 79 -0.82 1.17 -14.31
N THR A 80 -1.69 1.72 -13.50
CA THR A 80 -2.73 0.94 -12.80
C THR A 80 -4.09 0.99 -13.50
N GLY A 81 -4.20 1.76 -14.59
CA GLY A 81 -5.46 2.00 -15.29
C GLY A 81 -6.42 2.93 -14.52
N VAL A 82 -7.47 3.37 -15.20
CA VAL A 82 -8.52 4.19 -14.59
C VAL A 82 -9.30 3.34 -13.58
N GLY A 83 -9.36 3.77 -12.32
CA GLY A 83 -9.98 3.01 -11.23
C GLY A 83 -9.08 1.93 -10.62
N GLY A 84 -7.80 1.87 -11.01
CA GLY A 84 -6.78 1.03 -10.38
C GLY A 84 -6.28 1.61 -9.05
N ASP A 85 -5.22 1.00 -8.53
CA ASP A 85 -4.60 1.38 -7.26
C ASP A 85 -3.82 2.70 -7.38
N GLU A 86 -3.60 3.40 -6.27
CA GLU A 86 -2.61 4.48 -6.19
C GLU A 86 -1.23 3.90 -5.90
N LEU A 87 -0.21 4.49 -6.51
CA LEU A 87 1.18 4.08 -6.30
C LEU A 87 2.01 5.24 -5.76
N PHE A 88 2.88 4.89 -4.81
CA PHE A 88 3.87 5.81 -4.27
C PHE A 88 5.25 5.17 -4.37
N PHE A 89 6.19 5.91 -4.95
CA PHE A 89 7.55 5.43 -5.15
C PHE A 89 8.54 6.30 -4.39
N ILE A 90 9.58 5.66 -3.87
CA ILE A 90 10.72 6.33 -3.22
C ILE A 90 12.00 5.82 -3.86
N ILE A 91 12.88 6.73 -4.27
CA ILE A 91 14.19 6.38 -4.82
C ILE A 91 15.11 5.98 -3.66
N LYS A 92 15.43 4.69 -3.57
CA LYS A 92 16.32 4.17 -2.54
C LYS A 92 17.79 4.34 -2.92
N TYR A 93 18.12 4.08 -4.19
CA TYR A 93 19.45 4.28 -4.75
C TYR A 93 19.35 4.80 -6.19
N GLY A 94 19.96 5.95 -6.45
CA GLY A 94 19.84 6.71 -7.70
C GLY A 94 21.17 7.31 -8.12
N PRO A 95 21.16 8.32 -9.02
CA PRO A 95 19.97 8.95 -9.60
C PRO A 95 19.28 8.11 -10.66
N VAL A 96 18.02 8.45 -10.97
CA VAL A 96 17.19 7.80 -11.98
C VAL A 96 16.48 8.83 -12.86
N HIS A 97 16.33 8.55 -14.15
CA HIS A 97 15.44 9.31 -15.02
C HIS A 97 14.01 8.78 -14.87
N VAL A 98 13.07 9.70 -14.70
CA VAL A 98 11.64 9.40 -14.55
C VAL A 98 10.86 10.19 -15.59
N GLU A 99 9.97 9.52 -16.29
CA GLU A 99 8.99 10.14 -17.17
C GLU A 99 7.61 9.93 -16.55
N LEU A 100 6.97 11.02 -16.11
CA LEU A 100 5.63 11.02 -15.55
C LEU A 100 4.68 11.70 -16.55
N ASN A 101 3.72 10.96 -17.10
CA ASN A 101 2.78 11.45 -18.10
C ASN A 101 3.47 12.20 -19.26
N GLY A 102 4.60 11.68 -19.75
CA GLY A 102 5.40 12.27 -20.83
C GLY A 102 6.34 13.41 -20.42
N VAL A 103 6.34 13.84 -19.14
CA VAL A 103 7.26 14.84 -18.62
C VAL A 103 8.48 14.20 -17.97
N SER A 104 9.67 14.58 -18.43
CA SER A 104 10.94 14.00 -17.94
C SER A 104 11.48 14.72 -16.72
N HIS A 105 11.97 13.93 -15.76
CA HIS A 105 12.59 14.37 -14.51
C HIS A 105 13.89 13.61 -14.27
N HIS A 106 14.75 14.16 -13.43
CA HIS A 106 15.94 13.49 -12.90
C HIS A 106 15.83 13.49 -11.39
N LEU A 107 15.82 12.33 -10.77
CA LEU A 107 15.50 12.17 -9.36
C LEU A 107 16.64 11.48 -8.62
N ASP A 108 17.07 12.09 -7.52
CA ASP A 108 18.09 11.56 -6.62
C ASP A 108 17.52 10.68 -5.51
N LYS A 109 18.41 10.03 -4.74
CA LYS A 109 18.03 9.23 -3.57
C LYS A 109 17.17 10.04 -2.60
N GLY A 110 16.06 9.45 -2.15
CA GLY A 110 15.08 10.08 -1.26
C GLY A 110 13.99 10.88 -2.00
N SER A 111 14.13 11.11 -3.30
CA SER A 111 13.08 11.68 -4.15
C SER A 111 11.89 10.74 -4.24
N VAL A 112 10.72 11.29 -4.57
CA VAL A 112 9.47 10.54 -4.61
C VAL A 112 8.68 10.77 -5.89
N VAL A 113 7.84 9.79 -6.22
CA VAL A 113 6.81 9.88 -7.26
C VAL A 113 5.48 9.42 -6.68
N PHE A 114 4.44 10.21 -6.84
CA PHE A 114 3.07 9.82 -6.52
C PHE A 114 2.25 9.69 -7.80
N LEU A 115 1.60 8.54 -7.99
CA LEU A 115 0.88 8.19 -9.20
C LEU A 115 -0.59 7.93 -8.89
N LEU A 116 -1.47 8.77 -9.46
CA LEU A 116 -2.92 8.56 -9.43
C LEU A 116 -3.34 7.43 -10.38
N PRO A 117 -4.47 6.76 -10.12
CA PRO A 117 -5.07 5.81 -11.05
C PRO A 117 -5.29 6.41 -12.44
N GLY A 118 -4.80 5.71 -13.46
CA GLY A 118 -4.90 6.10 -14.87
C GLY A 118 -3.68 6.83 -15.43
N ASP A 119 -2.76 7.26 -14.59
CA ASP A 119 -1.52 7.90 -15.02
C ASP A 119 -0.39 6.89 -15.27
N ASP A 120 0.62 7.34 -16.01
CA ASP A 120 1.78 6.54 -16.41
C ASP A 120 3.08 7.07 -15.80
N VAL A 121 3.93 6.17 -15.32
CA VAL A 121 5.32 6.50 -14.96
C VAL A 121 6.30 5.48 -15.52
N VAL A 122 7.43 5.97 -16.01
CA VAL A 122 8.56 5.15 -16.49
C VAL A 122 9.82 5.57 -15.75
N PHE A 123 10.43 4.61 -15.05
CA PHE A 123 11.77 4.76 -14.48
C PHE A 123 12.79 4.22 -15.48
N GLN A 124 13.81 5.00 -15.82
CA GLN A 124 14.89 4.61 -16.71
C GLN A 124 16.22 4.73 -15.99
N ASN A 125 16.92 3.62 -15.82
CA ASN A 125 18.28 3.61 -15.35
C ASN A 125 19.24 3.85 -16.51
N LYS A 126 19.89 5.03 -16.55
CA LYS A 126 20.94 5.37 -17.53
C LYS A 126 22.35 5.13 -16.99
N ARG A 127 22.48 4.59 -15.78
CA ARG A 127 23.74 4.25 -15.12
C ARG A 127 24.22 2.86 -15.57
N LYS A 128 25.42 2.48 -15.11
CA LYS A 128 25.93 1.09 -15.24
C LYS A 128 25.47 0.20 -14.10
N ASP A 129 25.44 0.77 -12.87
CA ASP A 129 25.01 0.08 -11.66
C ASP A 129 23.48 0.09 -11.55
N ASP A 130 22.92 -0.82 -10.78
CA ASP A 130 21.49 -0.88 -10.53
C ASP A 130 20.98 0.38 -9.82
N VAL A 131 19.79 0.80 -10.18
CA VAL A 131 18.95 1.75 -9.43
C VAL A 131 17.96 0.97 -8.62
N GLU A 132 17.74 1.36 -7.36
CA GLU A 132 16.77 0.72 -6.49
C GLU A 132 15.65 1.68 -6.10
N ILE A 133 14.41 1.20 -6.18
CA ILE A 133 13.23 1.97 -5.79
C ILE A 133 12.31 1.13 -4.90
N TYR A 134 11.56 1.80 -4.02
CA TYR A 134 10.38 1.23 -3.37
C TYR A 134 9.15 1.54 -4.21
N GLU A 135 8.26 0.58 -4.30
CA GLU A 135 6.89 0.72 -4.76
C GLU A 135 5.96 0.44 -3.58
N MET A 136 5.12 1.38 -3.22
CA MET A 136 4.00 1.18 -2.33
C MET A 136 2.71 1.27 -3.13
N GLN A 137 1.99 0.15 -3.20
CA GLN A 137 0.69 0.03 -3.86
C GLN A 137 -0.41 0.10 -2.80
N MET A 138 -1.43 0.89 -3.04
CA MET A 138 -2.54 1.13 -2.12
C MET A 138 -3.87 0.96 -2.82
N ALA A 139 -4.76 0.14 -2.24
CA ALA A 139 -6.15 0.00 -2.65
C ALA A 139 -7.08 0.17 -1.46
N SER A 140 -8.25 0.71 -1.69
CA SER A 140 -9.32 0.87 -0.70
C SER A 140 -10.58 0.15 -1.15
N ALA A 141 -11.38 -0.35 -0.20
CA ALA A 141 -12.71 -0.86 -0.49
C ALA A 141 -13.69 0.25 -0.93
N GLN A 142 -13.35 1.51 -0.64
CA GLN A 142 -14.15 2.69 -0.98
C GLN A 142 -13.26 3.78 -1.59
N PRO A 143 -12.70 3.56 -2.80
CA PRO A 143 -11.88 4.55 -3.47
C PRO A 143 -12.76 5.74 -3.91
N ASP A 144 -12.21 6.95 -3.83
CA ASP A 144 -12.87 8.18 -4.25
C ASP A 144 -11.96 8.98 -5.20
N LEU A 145 -12.11 8.72 -6.49
CA LEU A 145 -11.32 9.34 -7.54
C LEU A 145 -11.50 10.86 -7.58
N ALA A 146 -12.72 11.35 -7.30
CA ALA A 146 -13.00 12.79 -7.29
C ALA A 146 -12.27 13.48 -6.14
N ARG A 147 -12.26 12.88 -4.95
CA ARG A 147 -11.49 13.34 -3.80
C ARG A 147 -10.00 13.43 -4.10
N GLY A 148 -9.42 12.38 -4.69
CA GLY A 148 -7.99 12.35 -5.02
C GLY A 148 -7.63 13.41 -6.05
N LYS A 149 -8.39 13.54 -7.15
CA LYS A 149 -8.18 14.57 -8.18
C LYS A 149 -8.35 15.99 -7.66
N ALA A 150 -9.32 16.23 -6.77
CA ALA A 150 -9.52 17.53 -6.15
C ALA A 150 -8.35 17.93 -5.22
N ALA A 151 -7.64 16.95 -4.63
CA ALA A 151 -6.49 17.19 -3.78
C ALA A 151 -5.18 17.43 -4.57
N GLY A 152 -5.13 17.09 -5.86
CA GLY A 152 -3.99 17.33 -6.74
C GLY A 152 -3.83 16.26 -7.83
N THR A 153 -2.76 16.41 -8.60
CA THR A 153 -2.37 15.50 -9.69
C THR A 153 -1.30 14.52 -9.22
N SER A 154 -0.94 13.56 -10.08
CA SER A 154 0.33 12.84 -9.97
C SER A 154 1.49 13.82 -10.00
N PHE A 155 2.55 13.54 -9.24
CA PHE A 155 3.69 14.44 -9.15
C PHE A 155 4.99 13.70 -8.87
N VAL A 156 6.08 14.38 -9.16
CA VAL A 156 7.42 14.06 -8.66
C VAL A 156 7.88 15.15 -7.71
N MET A 157 8.71 14.79 -6.73
CA MET A 157 9.41 15.76 -5.90
C MET A 157 10.84 15.29 -5.68
N ASP A 158 11.79 16.09 -6.14
CA ASP A 158 13.20 15.80 -5.95
C ASP A 158 13.60 16.07 -4.49
N TRP A 159 14.58 15.29 -4.01
CA TRP A 159 15.11 15.43 -2.65
C TRP A 159 15.61 16.86 -2.35
N PHE A 160 16.24 17.49 -3.32
CA PHE A 160 16.83 18.82 -3.15
C PHE A 160 15.79 19.95 -3.15
N ASP A 161 14.59 19.69 -3.67
CA ASP A 161 13.47 20.64 -3.63
C ASP A 161 12.70 20.63 -2.30
N MET A 162 12.95 19.61 -1.44
CA MET A 162 12.29 19.46 -0.17
C MET A 162 12.94 20.34 0.91
N SER A 163 12.23 21.35 1.41
CA SER A 163 12.71 22.23 2.48
C SER A 163 12.99 21.47 3.76
N PHE A 164 14.21 21.61 4.30
CA PHE A 164 14.59 21.03 5.58
C PHE A 164 14.35 22.06 6.70
N LYS A 165 13.60 21.64 7.73
CA LYS A 165 13.33 22.41 8.95
C LYS A 165 14.07 21.77 10.12
N PRO A 166 15.15 22.37 10.63
CA PRO A 166 15.90 21.81 11.76
C PRO A 166 15.11 21.95 13.07
N HIS A 167 15.36 21.03 14.00
CA HIS A 167 14.90 21.07 15.39
C HIS A 167 15.94 20.37 16.29
N ASP A 168 15.72 20.39 17.61
CA ASP A 168 16.68 19.89 18.62
C ASP A 168 17.10 18.43 18.46
N ARG A 169 16.26 17.59 17.84
CA ARG A 169 16.55 16.16 17.58
C ARG A 169 17.08 15.88 16.20
N GLY A 170 17.25 16.90 15.34
CA GLY A 170 17.70 16.78 13.96
C GLY A 170 16.93 17.70 13.02
N GLY A 171 15.87 17.20 12.39
CA GLY A 171 15.02 18.02 11.52
C GLY A 171 14.04 17.20 10.68
N VAL A 172 13.16 17.89 9.97
CA VAL A 172 12.10 17.30 9.19
C VAL A 172 11.98 17.97 7.82
N ARG A 173 11.63 17.16 6.80
CA ARG A 173 11.09 17.62 5.52
C ARG A 173 9.64 17.18 5.44
N GLN A 174 8.72 18.15 5.42
CA GLN A 174 7.31 17.86 5.17
C GLN A 174 7.11 17.66 3.68
N LEU A 175 6.63 16.48 3.26
CA LEU A 175 6.33 16.21 1.87
C LEU A 175 4.92 16.68 1.52
N PHE A 176 3.91 16.07 2.13
CA PHE A 176 2.52 16.53 2.06
C PHE A 176 1.67 15.91 3.19
N ASP A 177 0.55 16.56 3.49
CA ASP A 177 -0.57 16.02 4.28
C ASP A 177 -1.85 16.38 3.54
N ARG A 178 -2.45 15.42 2.85
CA ARG A 178 -3.61 15.65 1.99
C ARG A 178 -4.49 14.41 1.84
N LYS A 179 -5.67 14.63 1.28
CA LYS A 179 -6.53 13.55 0.81
C LYS A 179 -5.93 12.89 -0.44
N ILE A 180 -6.16 11.58 -0.58
CA ILE A 180 -5.81 10.80 -1.77
C ILE A 180 -7.05 9.98 -2.23
N VAL A 181 -6.97 9.28 -3.36
CA VAL A 181 -8.08 8.44 -3.85
C VAL A 181 -8.41 7.36 -2.82
N MET A 182 -7.41 6.71 -2.27
CA MET A 182 -7.56 5.53 -1.40
C MET A 182 -7.75 5.87 0.09
N SER A 183 -7.48 7.11 0.52
CA SER A 183 -7.63 7.53 1.93
C SER A 183 -8.08 8.98 2.06
N PRO A 184 -8.91 9.31 3.07
CA PRO A 184 -9.26 10.70 3.38
C PRO A 184 -8.11 11.53 3.92
N ARG A 185 -7.04 10.90 4.44
CA ARG A 185 -5.78 11.55 4.83
C ARG A 185 -4.60 10.66 4.53
N PHE A 186 -3.58 11.24 3.92
CA PHE A 186 -2.29 10.61 3.69
C PHE A 186 -1.21 11.64 3.95
N ASP A 187 -0.43 11.43 5.00
CA ASP A 187 0.61 12.34 5.49
C ASP A 187 1.97 11.68 5.33
N ILE A 188 2.91 12.39 4.73
CA ILE A 188 4.28 11.93 4.57
C ILE A 188 5.24 13.04 4.98
N HIS A 189 6.14 12.69 5.87
CA HIS A 189 7.30 13.52 6.17
C HIS A 189 8.56 12.67 6.30
N ILE A 190 9.72 13.33 6.18
CA ILE A 190 11.02 12.69 6.24
C ILE A 190 11.75 13.26 7.45
N THR A 191 12.07 12.39 8.39
CA THR A 191 12.81 12.77 9.60
C THR A 191 14.29 12.48 9.44
N THR A 192 15.10 13.45 9.80
CA THR A 192 16.53 13.27 10.09
C THR A 192 16.69 13.26 11.60
N LEU A 193 17.15 12.14 12.17
CA LEU A 193 17.27 11.94 13.61
C LEU A 193 18.75 11.87 14.00
N ASN A 194 19.16 12.77 14.92
CA ASN A 194 20.54 12.85 15.39
C ASN A 194 20.99 11.58 16.13
N PRO A 195 22.30 11.29 16.19
CA PRO A 195 22.87 10.14 16.88
C PRO A 195 22.42 10.01 18.35
N GLY A 196 22.05 8.81 18.76
CA GLY A 196 21.68 8.49 20.15
C GLY A 196 20.32 9.03 20.59
N LEU A 197 19.61 9.77 19.76
CA LEU A 197 18.31 10.36 20.13
C LEU A 197 17.15 9.47 19.67
N SER A 198 16.04 9.57 20.42
CA SER A 198 14.74 9.02 20.04
C SER A 198 13.90 10.11 19.36
N SER A 199 13.06 9.73 18.42
CA SER A 199 12.13 10.65 17.75
C SER A 199 11.22 11.36 18.76
N HIS A 200 10.70 10.63 19.70
CA HIS A 200 9.85 11.06 20.82
C HIS A 200 9.77 9.90 21.84
N PRO A 201 9.22 10.10 23.04
CA PRO A 201 8.83 8.99 23.91
C PRO A 201 7.85 8.06 23.20
N PRO A 202 7.78 6.75 23.51
CA PRO A 202 6.77 5.86 22.95
C PRO A 202 5.36 6.46 23.10
N HIS A 203 4.62 6.52 22.01
CA HIS A 203 3.27 7.09 21.96
C HIS A 203 2.36 6.22 21.06
N THR A 204 1.07 6.52 21.06
CA THR A 204 0.06 5.88 20.24
C THR A 204 -0.73 6.92 19.46
N HIS A 205 -1.23 6.54 18.28
CA HIS A 205 -2.19 7.33 17.52
C HIS A 205 -3.12 6.40 16.70
N LYS A 206 -4.22 6.95 16.20
CA LYS A 206 -5.21 6.20 15.42
C LYS A 206 -4.75 5.89 14.00
N THR A 207 -3.84 6.67 13.45
CA THR A 207 -3.27 6.42 12.12
C THR A 207 -2.46 5.14 12.12
N GLU A 208 -2.54 4.37 11.04
CA GLU A 208 -1.53 3.37 10.70
C GLU A 208 -0.30 4.08 10.15
N GLU A 209 0.88 3.49 10.29
CA GLU A 209 2.13 4.14 9.91
C GLU A 209 3.15 3.15 9.34
N ILE A 210 3.94 3.64 8.38
CA ILE A 210 5.18 3.01 7.94
C ILE A 210 6.35 3.93 8.28
N ILE A 211 7.34 3.39 8.99
CA ILE A 211 8.67 3.97 9.14
C ILE A 211 9.60 3.26 8.17
N LEU A 212 10.05 3.96 7.11
CA LEU A 212 10.90 3.39 6.07
C LEU A 212 12.29 4.02 6.15
N MET A 213 13.30 3.24 6.55
CA MET A 213 14.67 3.69 6.77
C MET A 213 15.42 3.84 5.44
N ILE A 214 15.74 5.05 5.05
CA ILE A 214 16.50 5.30 3.81
C ILE A 214 17.99 5.52 4.04
N ASP A 215 18.38 5.86 5.26
CA ASP A 215 19.79 5.95 5.65
C ASP A 215 19.99 5.80 7.16
N GLY A 216 20.97 4.99 7.58
CA GLY A 216 21.32 4.77 8.97
C GLY A 216 20.78 3.46 9.56
N GLU A 217 20.74 3.41 10.87
CA GLU A 217 20.20 2.29 11.65
C GLU A 217 19.55 2.80 12.94
N GLY A 218 18.62 2.03 13.46
CA GLY A 218 17.93 2.35 14.71
C GLY A 218 17.31 1.14 15.38
N GLU A 219 16.68 1.40 16.51
CA GLU A 219 15.83 0.47 17.24
C GLU A 219 14.40 1.00 17.23
N MET A 220 13.47 0.21 16.69
CA MET A 220 12.05 0.44 16.80
C MET A 220 11.50 -0.20 18.08
N VAL A 221 10.77 0.55 18.88
CA VAL A 221 9.82 0.01 19.83
C VAL A 221 8.51 -0.23 19.10
N LEU A 222 7.97 -1.44 19.18
CA LEU A 222 6.71 -1.84 18.53
C LEU A 222 5.88 -2.63 19.55
N GLY A 223 4.95 -1.96 20.24
CA GLY A 223 4.25 -2.52 21.39
C GLY A 223 5.21 -2.84 22.54
N THR A 224 5.33 -4.10 22.85
CA THR A 224 6.27 -4.61 23.89
C THR A 224 7.59 -5.10 23.32
N SER A 225 7.75 -5.12 22.00
CA SER A 225 8.95 -5.62 21.34
C SER A 225 9.89 -4.51 20.92
N LYS A 226 11.19 -4.84 20.85
CA LYS A 226 12.22 -4.00 20.26
C LYS A 226 12.82 -4.70 19.06
N GLN A 227 12.93 -3.99 17.94
CA GLN A 227 13.44 -4.57 16.70
C GLN A 227 14.43 -3.61 16.04
N LYS A 228 15.56 -4.16 15.58
CA LYS A 228 16.54 -3.39 14.82
C LYS A 228 15.97 -3.10 13.42
N ILE A 229 16.11 -1.83 13.00
CA ILE A 229 15.81 -1.35 11.65
C ILE A 229 17.08 -0.74 11.04
N ILE A 230 17.39 -1.08 9.79
CA ILE A 230 18.56 -0.57 9.07
C ILE A 230 18.14 0.00 7.71
N THR A 231 19.06 0.70 7.06
CA THR A 231 18.85 1.21 5.68
C THR A 231 18.21 0.15 4.79
N GLY A 232 17.06 0.47 4.24
CA GLY A 232 16.26 -0.41 3.39
C GLY A 232 15.05 -1.00 4.07
N ASP A 233 15.09 -1.25 5.38
CA ASP A 233 13.99 -1.87 6.12
C ASP A 233 12.80 -0.92 6.27
N ALA A 234 11.60 -1.51 6.46
CA ALA A 234 10.38 -0.79 6.81
C ALA A 234 9.72 -1.40 8.06
N ALA A 235 9.35 -0.58 9.02
CA ALA A 235 8.46 -0.99 10.10
C ALA A 235 7.03 -0.60 9.73
N TRP A 236 6.10 -1.55 9.82
CA TRP A 236 4.67 -1.29 9.71
C TRP A 236 4.06 -1.29 11.11
N VAL A 237 3.23 -0.29 11.42
CA VAL A 237 2.67 -0.05 12.75
C VAL A 237 1.15 0.07 12.65
N GLU A 238 0.45 -0.84 13.32
CA GLU A 238 -1.01 -0.79 13.43
C GLU A 238 -1.47 0.40 14.28
N SER A 239 -2.72 0.83 14.04
CA SER A 239 -3.39 1.83 14.86
C SER A 239 -3.30 1.51 16.34
N ASN A 240 -3.00 2.53 17.16
CA ASN A 240 -2.92 2.47 18.63
C ASN A 240 -1.84 1.53 19.21
N ILE A 241 -0.87 1.06 18.41
CA ILE A 241 0.29 0.34 18.93
C ILE A 241 1.32 1.36 19.43
N PRO A 242 1.80 1.26 20.70
CA PRO A 242 2.87 2.09 21.19
C PRO A 242 4.15 1.90 20.38
N HIS A 243 4.74 3.01 19.89
CA HIS A 243 5.94 2.94 19.07
C HIS A 243 6.80 4.19 19.18
N ASN A 244 8.07 4.03 18.89
CA ASN A 244 9.04 5.09 18.59
C ASN A 244 10.26 4.49 17.88
N ILE A 245 11.14 5.36 17.40
CA ILE A 245 12.44 4.98 16.86
C ILE A 245 13.56 5.71 17.58
N THR A 246 14.65 5.00 17.88
CA THR A 246 15.89 5.55 18.43
C THR A 246 17.02 5.33 17.43
N ASN A 247 17.76 6.38 17.09
CA ASN A 247 18.94 6.27 16.24
C ASN A 247 20.10 5.67 17.04
N LEU A 248 20.56 4.48 16.65
CA LEU A 248 21.70 3.81 17.27
C LEU A 248 23.03 4.06 16.56
N ALA A 249 23.00 4.70 15.38
CA ALA A 249 24.20 5.01 14.61
C ALA A 249 24.98 6.18 15.22
N LYS A 250 26.25 6.32 14.82
CA LYS A 250 27.11 7.47 15.16
C LYS A 250 26.91 8.67 14.23
N ARG A 251 26.00 8.57 13.25
CA ARG A 251 25.64 9.60 12.28
C ARG A 251 24.12 9.76 12.24
N PRO A 252 23.59 10.87 11.71
CA PRO A 252 22.15 11.02 11.57
C PRO A 252 21.52 9.86 10.80
N ALA A 253 20.38 9.38 11.26
CA ALA A 253 19.52 8.46 10.55
C ALA A 253 18.41 9.23 9.80
N VAL A 254 18.01 8.75 8.63
CA VAL A 254 16.98 9.38 7.81
C VAL A 254 15.92 8.35 7.45
N TYR A 255 14.66 8.67 7.73
CA TYR A 255 13.54 7.78 7.42
C TYR A 255 12.30 8.56 7.00
N PHE A 256 11.48 7.93 6.18
CA PHE A 256 10.12 8.38 5.93
C PHE A 256 9.21 7.91 7.06
N ALA A 257 8.34 8.80 7.51
CA ALA A 257 7.15 8.50 8.28
C ALA A 257 5.96 8.71 7.36
N ILE A 258 5.22 7.64 7.08
CA ILE A 258 4.09 7.61 6.15
C ILE A 258 2.88 7.18 6.94
N GLN A 259 1.88 8.06 7.06
CA GLN A 259 0.70 7.88 7.92
C GLN A 259 -0.59 8.06 7.12
N TRP A 260 -1.63 7.32 7.52
CA TRP A 260 -2.95 7.43 6.91
C TRP A 260 -4.07 7.06 7.90
N ASN A 261 -5.27 7.59 7.65
CA ASN A 261 -6.50 7.29 8.40
C ASN A 261 -7.78 7.65 7.62
#